data_121d76c9fe6a18a4a4863be246085a63
#
_entry.id   121d76c9fe6a18a4a4863be246085a63
#
_cell.length_a   1.000
_cell.length_b   1.000
_cell.length_c   1.000
_cell.angle_alpha   90.00
_cell.angle_beta   90.00
_cell.angle_gamma   90.00
#
_symmetry.space_group_name_H-M   'P 1'
#
loop_
_entity.id
_entity.type
_entity.pdbx_description
1 polymer ?
#
loop_
_entity_poly.entity_id
_entity_poly.type
_entity_poly.pdbx_seq_one_letter_code
_entity_poly.pdbx_strand_id
1 'polypeptide(L)'
;SSAASDVYKRQAVFERVDEQLAQLHRLAPRGTLIVIVADHGMVGSDPDQRVDIAENPELARGVALVGGEPRSLMLYAEPDCDPNDIARRWRDRLGDAALVRTRDEAIDQGMFGVVEPRVRPMLGDVLVSAAGRATFVDSRIQTDKATRLPGVHGSQTALEMDIPCLIDVA
;
A
#
# COMPACT_ATOMS: atom_id res chain seq x y z
N SER A 1 -13.61 27.31 -6.88
CA SER A 1 -12.41 26.49 -7.00
C SER A 1 -12.72 25.04 -6.60
N SER A 2 -12.17 24.05 -7.28
CA SER A 2 -12.43 22.62 -7.06
C SER A 2 -12.12 22.18 -5.60
N ALA A 3 -11.06 22.69 -5.01
CA ALA A 3 -10.65 22.34 -3.64
C ALA A 3 -11.71 22.65 -2.57
N ALA A 4 -12.40 23.80 -2.66
CA ALA A 4 -13.47 24.13 -1.72
C ALA A 4 -14.67 23.18 -1.87
N SER A 5 -15.07 22.84 -3.09
CA SER A 5 -16.16 21.91 -3.32
C SER A 5 -15.85 20.49 -2.82
N ASP A 6 -14.58 20.07 -2.88
CA ASP A 6 -14.16 18.75 -2.40
C ASP A 6 -14.13 18.70 -0.86
N VAL A 7 -13.78 19.79 -0.18
CA VAL A 7 -13.89 19.90 1.28
C VAL A 7 -15.34 19.74 1.74
N TYR A 8 -16.29 20.45 1.09
CA TYR A 8 -17.71 20.33 1.44
C TYR A 8 -18.26 18.92 1.21
N LYS A 9 -17.85 18.25 0.13
CA LYS A 9 -18.26 16.85 -0.11
C LYS A 9 -17.74 15.90 0.98
N ARG A 10 -16.51 16.07 1.41
CA ARG A 10 -15.93 15.29 2.51
C ARG A 10 -16.66 15.56 3.82
N GLN A 11 -16.94 16.82 4.14
CA GLN A 11 -17.67 17.20 5.35
C GLN A 11 -19.03 16.50 5.42
N ALA A 12 -19.84 16.52 4.36
CA ALA A 12 -21.12 15.83 4.32
C ALA A 12 -21.02 14.31 4.54
N VAL A 13 -19.91 13.69 4.10
CA VAL A 13 -19.66 12.25 4.39
C VAL A 13 -19.35 12.04 5.87
N PHE A 14 -18.51 12.88 6.46
CA PHE A 14 -18.17 12.79 7.89
C PHE A 14 -19.41 13.02 8.78
N GLU A 15 -20.25 14.01 8.45
CA GLU A 15 -21.49 14.26 9.18
C GLU A 15 -22.40 13.03 9.18
N ARG A 16 -22.55 12.35 8.04
CA ARG A 16 -23.35 11.12 7.95
C ARG A 16 -22.75 9.97 8.75
N VAL A 17 -21.41 9.82 8.74
CA VAL A 17 -20.73 8.80 9.55
C VAL A 17 -20.93 9.10 11.04
N ASP A 18 -20.78 10.36 11.47
CA ASP A 18 -20.98 10.79 12.85
C ASP A 18 -22.40 10.52 13.33
N GLU A 19 -23.43 10.82 12.52
CA GLU A 19 -24.83 10.49 12.82
C GLU A 19 -25.04 8.97 13.03
N GLN A 20 -24.43 8.14 12.19
CA GLN A 20 -24.52 6.68 12.32
C GLN A 20 -23.79 6.16 13.56
N LEU A 21 -22.64 6.70 13.89
CA LEU A 21 -21.91 6.38 15.12
C LEU A 21 -22.69 6.80 16.37
N ALA A 22 -23.29 7.98 16.36
CA ALA A 22 -24.15 8.44 17.43
C ALA A 22 -25.39 7.55 17.60
N GLN A 23 -25.95 7.03 16.51
CA GLN A 23 -27.05 6.05 16.56
C GLN A 23 -26.57 4.72 17.13
N LEU A 24 -25.44 4.20 16.68
CA LEU A 24 -24.85 2.97 17.21
C LEU A 24 -24.63 3.07 18.72
N HIS A 25 -24.03 4.16 19.18
CA HIS A 25 -23.80 4.41 20.61
C HIS A 25 -25.11 4.38 21.42
N ARG A 26 -26.18 5.02 20.94
CA ARG A 26 -27.50 5.02 21.63
C ARG A 26 -28.18 3.66 21.66
N LEU A 27 -27.95 2.81 20.66
CA LEU A 27 -28.59 1.49 20.54
C LEU A 27 -27.77 0.36 21.17
N ALA A 28 -26.50 0.56 21.41
CA ALA A 28 -25.63 -0.42 22.03
C ALA A 28 -26.07 -0.65 23.52
N PRO A 29 -26.02 -1.88 24.02
CA PRO A 29 -26.22 -2.14 25.43
C PRO A 29 -25.24 -1.35 26.31
N ARG A 30 -25.70 -0.90 27.48
CA ARG A 30 -24.83 -0.19 28.45
C ARG A 30 -23.59 -1.03 28.79
N GLY A 31 -22.44 -0.40 28.77
CA GLY A 31 -21.15 -1.06 29.02
C GLY A 31 -20.53 -1.72 27.77
N THR A 32 -21.12 -1.53 26.60
CA THR A 32 -20.51 -1.96 25.34
C THR A 32 -19.30 -1.09 25.03
N LEU A 33 -18.12 -1.71 24.87
CA LEU A 33 -16.93 -1.05 24.37
C LEU A 33 -17.05 -0.84 22.85
N ILE A 34 -16.93 0.40 22.41
CA ILE A 34 -16.92 0.79 21.00
C ILE A 34 -15.51 1.23 20.64
N VAL A 35 -14.90 0.56 19.64
CA VAL A 35 -13.58 0.92 19.13
C VAL A 35 -13.70 1.23 17.64
N ILE A 36 -13.33 2.44 17.25
CA ILE A 36 -13.36 2.90 15.86
C ILE A 36 -11.93 3.02 15.37
N VAL A 37 -11.59 2.28 14.32
CA VAL A 37 -10.29 2.28 13.67
C VAL A 37 -10.45 2.39 12.16
N ALA A 38 -9.38 2.72 11.44
CA ALA A 38 -9.29 2.52 10.00
C ALA A 38 -8.46 1.29 9.68
N ASP A 39 -8.63 0.70 8.51
CA ASP A 39 -7.82 -0.40 8.00
C ASP A 39 -6.43 0.09 7.55
N HIS A 40 -6.35 1.29 6.98
CA HIS A 40 -5.12 1.97 6.56
C HIS A 40 -5.39 3.45 6.30
N GLY A 41 -4.32 4.23 6.14
CA GLY A 41 -4.39 5.58 5.61
C GLY A 41 -4.31 5.60 4.07
N MET A 42 -3.99 6.76 3.48
CA MET A 42 -3.94 6.91 2.03
C MET A 42 -2.98 8.02 1.62
N VAL A 43 -2.29 7.84 0.49
CA VAL A 43 -1.40 8.81 -0.11
C VAL A 43 -1.98 9.29 -1.44
N GLY A 44 -2.00 10.61 -1.64
CA GLY A 44 -2.30 11.17 -2.96
C GLY A 44 -1.15 10.84 -3.93
N SER A 45 -1.46 10.13 -5.02
CA SER A 45 -0.47 9.80 -6.04
C SER A 45 0.08 11.04 -6.73
N ASP A 46 1.33 10.98 -7.13
CA ASP A 46 1.99 12.02 -7.92
C ASP A 46 2.33 11.43 -9.30
N PRO A 47 1.71 11.93 -10.38
CA PRO A 47 1.98 11.43 -11.72
C PRO A 47 3.46 11.53 -12.13
N ASP A 48 4.19 12.53 -11.60
CA ASP A 48 5.61 12.74 -11.90
C ASP A 48 6.52 11.73 -11.16
N GLN A 49 6.00 11.09 -10.11
CA GLN A 49 6.69 10.04 -9.35
C GLN A 49 6.16 8.63 -9.68
N ARG A 50 5.36 8.51 -10.73
CA ARG A 50 4.85 7.21 -11.19
C ARG A 50 5.90 6.51 -12.04
N VAL A 51 6.20 5.26 -11.69
CA VAL A 51 7.09 4.38 -12.45
C VAL A 51 6.25 3.27 -13.08
N ASP A 52 6.25 3.22 -14.40
CA ASP A 52 5.60 2.15 -15.16
C ASP A 52 6.64 1.08 -15.54
N ILE A 53 6.42 -0.15 -15.10
CA ILE A 53 7.30 -1.28 -15.39
C ILE A 53 7.36 -1.55 -16.89
N ALA A 54 6.26 -1.30 -17.62
CA ALA A 54 6.22 -1.44 -19.07
C ALA A 54 7.21 -0.51 -19.79
N GLU A 55 7.45 0.68 -19.24
CA GLU A 55 8.37 1.69 -19.78
C GLU A 55 9.82 1.48 -19.29
N ASN A 56 10.03 0.55 -18.35
CA ASN A 56 11.32 0.25 -17.74
C ASN A 56 11.66 -1.24 -17.86
N PRO A 57 12.08 -1.73 -19.04
CA PRO A 57 12.30 -3.17 -19.29
C PRO A 57 13.32 -3.82 -18.33
N GLU A 58 14.26 -3.05 -17.81
CA GLU A 58 15.23 -3.53 -16.83
C GLU A 58 14.58 -3.97 -15.52
N LEU A 59 13.45 -3.36 -15.13
CA LEU A 59 12.69 -3.75 -13.94
C LEU A 59 11.94 -5.07 -14.15
N ALA A 60 11.49 -5.35 -15.36
CA ALA A 60 10.78 -6.60 -15.69
C ALA A 60 11.72 -7.80 -15.83
N ARG A 61 13.02 -7.58 -16.09
CA ARG A 61 13.97 -8.68 -16.39
C ARG A 61 14.12 -9.65 -15.21
N GLY A 62 13.87 -10.94 -15.46
CA GLY A 62 13.97 -12.00 -14.47
C GLY A 62 12.82 -12.03 -13.46
N VAL A 63 11.76 -11.25 -13.71
CA VAL A 63 10.54 -11.22 -12.89
C VAL A 63 9.43 -11.95 -13.64
N ALA A 64 9.02 -13.10 -13.12
CA ALA A 64 7.95 -13.92 -13.69
C ALA A 64 6.56 -13.32 -13.42
N LEU A 65 6.37 -12.73 -12.24
CA LEU A 65 5.10 -12.14 -11.83
C LEU A 65 5.32 -10.92 -10.93
N VAL A 66 4.51 -9.90 -11.14
CA VAL A 66 4.38 -8.74 -10.26
C VAL A 66 3.00 -8.79 -9.60
N GLY A 67 2.96 -8.87 -8.28
CA GLY A 67 1.75 -8.82 -7.47
C GLY A 67 1.75 -7.63 -6.52
N GLY A 68 0.66 -7.48 -5.77
CA GLY A 68 0.52 -6.43 -4.77
C GLY A 68 -0.21 -5.18 -5.26
N GLU A 69 0.00 -4.08 -4.56
CA GLU A 69 -0.65 -2.79 -4.76
C GLU A 69 0.34 -1.74 -5.32
N PRO A 70 -0.11 -0.63 -5.92
CA PRO A 70 0.77 0.36 -6.53
C PRO A 70 1.85 0.95 -5.60
N ARG A 71 1.71 0.76 -4.29
CA ARG A 71 2.68 1.22 -3.30
C ARG A 71 3.42 0.09 -2.59
N SER A 72 3.03 -1.16 -2.83
CA SER A 72 3.66 -2.34 -2.22
C SER A 72 3.64 -3.50 -3.19
N LEU A 73 4.72 -3.66 -3.94
CA LEU A 73 4.84 -4.77 -4.89
C LEU A 73 5.50 -5.98 -4.26
N MET A 74 5.07 -7.14 -4.71
CA MET A 74 5.73 -8.43 -4.54
C MET A 74 6.20 -8.91 -5.90
N LEU A 75 7.49 -9.09 -6.06
CA LEU A 75 8.10 -9.59 -7.30
C LEU A 75 8.46 -11.05 -7.11
N TYR A 76 8.01 -11.89 -8.01
CA TYR A 76 8.34 -13.31 -8.04
C TYR A 76 9.37 -13.55 -9.13
N ALA A 77 10.51 -14.10 -8.78
CA ALA A 77 11.62 -14.34 -9.69
C ALA A 77 11.31 -15.49 -10.66
N GLU A 78 11.87 -15.42 -11.86
CA GLU A 78 11.96 -16.58 -12.74
C GLU A 78 12.86 -17.66 -12.10
N PRO A 79 12.65 -18.96 -12.41
CA PRO A 79 13.33 -20.06 -11.70
C PRO A 79 14.86 -19.97 -11.67
N ASP A 80 15.47 -19.42 -12.72
CA ASP A 80 16.93 -19.34 -12.86
C ASP A 80 17.50 -17.95 -12.54
N CYS A 81 16.69 -17.07 -11.93
CA CYS A 81 17.09 -15.71 -11.59
C CYS A 81 17.33 -15.53 -10.10
N ASP A 82 18.44 -14.89 -9.74
CA ASP A 82 18.77 -14.56 -8.35
C ASP A 82 17.93 -13.34 -7.88
N PRO A 83 17.11 -13.50 -6.82
CA PRO A 83 16.37 -12.38 -6.23
C PRO A 83 17.26 -11.20 -5.80
N ASN A 84 18.51 -11.46 -5.40
CA ASN A 84 19.44 -10.39 -5.03
C ASN A 84 19.79 -9.49 -6.23
N ASP A 85 19.92 -10.07 -7.41
CA ASP A 85 20.19 -9.30 -8.64
C ASP A 85 18.96 -8.47 -9.04
N ILE A 86 17.78 -9.01 -8.86
CA ILE A 86 16.52 -8.27 -9.07
C ILE A 86 16.44 -7.11 -8.07
N ALA A 87 16.62 -7.40 -6.77
CA ALA A 87 16.56 -6.38 -5.72
C ALA A 87 17.59 -5.25 -5.96
N ARG A 88 18.82 -5.59 -6.33
CA ARG A 88 19.87 -4.61 -6.65
C ARG A 88 19.44 -3.70 -7.79
N ARG A 89 18.96 -4.25 -8.91
CA ARG A 89 18.48 -3.48 -10.07
C ARG A 89 17.35 -2.52 -9.72
N TRP A 90 16.39 -3.00 -8.92
CA TRP A 90 15.29 -2.17 -8.46
C TRP A 90 15.75 -1.06 -7.52
N ARG A 91 16.69 -1.34 -6.60
CA ARG A 91 17.33 -0.31 -5.75
C ARG A 91 18.02 0.76 -6.58
N ASP A 92 18.84 0.33 -7.53
CA ASP A 92 19.63 1.23 -8.39
C ASP A 92 18.70 2.14 -9.23
N ARG A 93 17.57 1.59 -9.71
CA ARG A 93 16.63 2.33 -10.55
C ARG A 93 15.72 3.26 -9.76
N LEU A 94 15.27 2.87 -8.59
CA LEU A 94 14.28 3.61 -7.81
C LEU A 94 14.90 4.57 -6.79
N GLY A 95 16.12 4.31 -6.32
CA GLY A 95 16.78 5.15 -5.32
C GLY A 95 15.87 5.38 -4.11
N ASP A 96 15.72 6.63 -3.71
CA ASP A 96 14.92 7.04 -2.55
C ASP A 96 13.41 6.95 -2.77
N ALA A 97 12.94 6.63 -3.99
CA ALA A 97 11.51 6.47 -4.26
C ALA A 97 10.91 5.18 -3.70
N ALA A 98 11.75 4.22 -3.31
CA ALA A 98 11.31 2.95 -2.73
C ALA A 98 12.34 2.32 -1.79
N LEU A 99 11.82 1.57 -0.83
CA LEU A 99 12.58 0.62 -0.04
C LEU A 99 12.42 -0.77 -0.64
N VAL A 100 13.51 -1.31 -1.19
CA VAL A 100 13.52 -2.62 -1.85
C VAL A 100 14.24 -3.64 -0.96
N ARG A 101 13.58 -4.75 -0.67
CA ARG A 101 14.09 -5.86 0.15
C ARG A 101 13.93 -7.19 -0.57
N THR A 102 14.85 -8.10 -0.39
CA THR A 102 14.56 -9.51 -0.65
C THR A 102 13.58 -10.05 0.39
N ARG A 103 12.94 -11.18 0.10
CA ARG A 103 12.08 -11.88 1.07
C ARG A 103 12.78 -12.11 2.40
N ASP A 104 14.02 -12.58 2.36
CA ASP A 104 14.79 -12.90 3.56
C ASP A 104 15.10 -11.65 4.37
N GLU A 105 15.56 -10.59 3.72
CA GLU A 105 15.77 -9.28 4.37
C GLU A 105 14.50 -8.77 5.05
N ALA A 106 13.33 -8.91 4.41
CA ALA A 106 12.06 -8.46 4.96
C ALA A 106 11.61 -9.30 6.17
N ILE A 107 11.82 -10.62 6.12
CA ILE A 107 11.53 -11.53 7.23
C ILE A 107 12.46 -11.26 8.40
N ASP A 108 13.77 -11.14 8.16
CA ASP A 108 14.78 -10.89 9.18
C ASP A 108 14.59 -9.54 9.89
N GLN A 109 14.05 -8.54 9.17
CA GLN A 109 13.65 -7.24 9.72
C GLN A 109 12.30 -7.27 10.46
N GLY A 110 11.65 -8.44 10.55
CA GLY A 110 10.39 -8.60 11.28
C GLY A 110 9.16 -8.01 10.60
N MET A 111 9.23 -7.72 9.30
CA MET A 111 8.14 -7.06 8.54
C MET A 111 6.82 -7.84 8.59
N PHE A 112 6.89 -9.15 8.72
CA PHE A 112 5.72 -10.05 8.74
C PHE A 112 5.54 -10.78 10.10
N GLY A 113 6.32 -10.40 11.12
CA GLY A 113 6.36 -11.17 12.37
C GLY A 113 6.89 -12.59 12.13
N VAL A 114 6.32 -13.59 12.83
CA VAL A 114 6.69 -14.99 12.65
C VAL A 114 6.09 -15.55 11.38
N VAL A 115 6.93 -15.90 10.42
CA VAL A 115 6.50 -16.47 9.13
C VAL A 115 6.57 -17.99 9.17
N GLU A 116 5.41 -18.65 9.08
CA GLU A 116 5.35 -20.10 9.00
C GLU A 116 5.91 -20.63 7.67
N PRO A 117 6.56 -21.83 7.65
CA PRO A 117 7.15 -22.39 6.42
C PRO A 117 6.18 -22.46 5.22
N ARG A 118 4.90 -22.73 5.47
CA ARG A 118 3.87 -22.82 4.42
C ARG A 118 3.52 -21.45 3.81
N VAL A 119 3.72 -20.35 4.54
CA VAL A 119 3.41 -18.99 4.10
C VAL A 119 4.59 -18.36 3.35
N ARG A 120 5.82 -18.75 3.71
CA ARG A 120 7.04 -18.21 3.11
C ARG A 120 7.02 -18.17 1.56
N PRO A 121 6.66 -19.25 0.83
CA PRO A 121 6.64 -19.22 -0.63
C PRO A 121 5.51 -18.35 -1.22
N MET A 122 4.56 -17.90 -0.41
CA MET A 122 3.50 -16.98 -0.85
C MET A 122 3.97 -15.51 -0.87
N LEU A 123 5.04 -15.20 -0.14
CA LEU A 123 5.69 -13.89 -0.20
C LEU A 123 6.50 -13.78 -1.49
N GLY A 124 6.50 -12.61 -2.12
CA GLY A 124 7.37 -12.35 -3.27
C GLY A 124 8.84 -12.53 -2.93
N ASP A 125 9.65 -12.88 -3.89
CA ASP A 125 11.11 -13.03 -3.72
C ASP A 125 11.78 -11.68 -3.43
N VAL A 126 11.18 -10.60 -3.97
CA VAL A 126 11.58 -9.21 -3.70
C VAL A 126 10.34 -8.38 -3.37
N LEU A 127 10.44 -7.54 -2.35
CA LEU A 127 9.40 -6.61 -1.93
C LEU A 127 9.83 -5.18 -2.20
N VAL A 128 8.91 -4.38 -2.75
CA VAL A 128 9.14 -2.98 -3.09
C VAL A 128 8.10 -2.13 -2.38
N SER A 129 8.52 -1.37 -1.38
CA SER A 129 7.65 -0.47 -0.61
C SER A 129 7.91 0.98 -1.04
N ALA A 130 6.90 1.66 -1.57
CA ALA A 130 7.01 3.02 -2.07
C ALA A 130 7.31 4.02 -0.94
N ALA A 131 8.17 4.98 -1.21
CA ALA A 131 8.42 6.15 -0.37
C ALA A 131 7.69 7.38 -0.92
N GLY A 132 7.53 8.40 -0.10
CA GLY A 132 6.90 9.66 -0.51
C GLY A 132 5.56 9.45 -1.20
N ARG A 133 5.41 9.97 -2.42
CA ARG A 133 4.21 9.86 -3.26
C ARG A 133 4.40 8.96 -4.49
N ALA A 134 5.49 8.19 -4.53
CA ALA A 134 5.79 7.29 -5.63
C ALA A 134 4.74 6.19 -5.77
N THR A 135 4.50 5.77 -7.01
CA THR A 135 3.61 4.66 -7.35
C THR A 135 4.25 3.78 -8.42
N PHE A 136 3.98 2.50 -8.36
CA PHE A 136 4.50 1.50 -9.29
C PHE A 136 3.33 0.85 -10.00
N VAL A 137 3.34 0.86 -11.31
CA VAL A 137 2.28 0.31 -12.15
C VAL A 137 2.87 -0.55 -13.27
N ASP A 138 2.04 -1.36 -13.88
CA ASP A 138 2.40 -2.11 -15.09
C ASP A 138 1.28 -1.97 -16.12
N SER A 139 1.45 -1.06 -17.05
CA SER A 139 0.44 -0.77 -18.07
C SER A 139 0.24 -1.90 -19.09
N ARG A 140 1.08 -2.96 -19.06
CA ARG A 140 0.86 -4.16 -19.89
C ARG A 140 -0.32 -4.99 -19.41
N ILE A 141 -0.61 -4.94 -18.10
CA ILE A 141 -1.62 -5.78 -17.45
C ILE A 141 -2.72 -4.98 -16.73
N GLN A 142 -2.47 -3.70 -16.44
CA GLN A 142 -3.43 -2.81 -15.77
C GLN A 142 -4.14 -1.90 -16.79
N THR A 143 -5.39 -1.55 -16.50
CA THR A 143 -6.11 -0.55 -17.30
C THR A 143 -5.53 0.84 -17.08
N ASP A 144 -5.66 1.74 -18.07
CA ASP A 144 -5.21 3.14 -17.94
C ASP A 144 -5.81 3.82 -16.70
N LYS A 145 -7.08 3.56 -16.40
CA LYS A 145 -7.73 4.08 -15.18
C LYS A 145 -7.06 3.58 -13.90
N ALA A 146 -6.69 2.30 -13.84
CA ALA A 146 -6.04 1.71 -12.66
C ALA A 146 -4.62 2.27 -12.44
N THR A 147 -3.90 2.58 -13.52
CA THR A 147 -2.55 3.18 -13.44
C THR A 147 -2.56 4.66 -13.01
N ARG A 148 -3.74 5.32 -12.95
CA ARG A 148 -3.91 6.76 -12.68
C ARG A 148 -4.81 7.06 -11.48
N LEU A 149 -4.88 6.16 -10.51
CA LEU A 149 -5.67 6.39 -9.31
C LEU A 149 -5.13 7.60 -8.54
N PRO A 150 -5.99 8.55 -8.14
CA PRO A 150 -5.56 9.77 -7.46
C PRO A 150 -5.16 9.55 -6.00
N GLY A 151 -5.59 8.46 -5.41
CA GLY A 151 -5.25 8.04 -4.04
C GLY A 151 -4.96 6.55 -4.01
N VAL A 152 -3.90 6.17 -3.33
CA VAL A 152 -3.37 4.80 -3.24
C VAL A 152 -2.79 4.54 -1.85
N HIS A 153 -2.59 3.28 -1.51
CA HIS A 153 -2.02 2.84 -0.23
C HIS A 153 -1.24 1.54 -0.42
N GLY A 154 -0.73 0.97 0.66
CA GLY A 154 -0.07 -0.34 0.70
C GLY A 154 1.36 -0.30 1.22
N SER A 155 2.00 0.88 1.29
CA SER A 155 3.35 1.02 1.81
C SER A 155 3.36 1.30 3.32
N GLN A 156 4.56 1.54 3.86
CA GLN A 156 4.84 1.70 5.28
C GLN A 156 5.11 3.18 5.67
N THR A 157 4.57 4.13 4.92
CA THR A 157 4.70 5.54 5.31
C THR A 157 3.74 5.90 6.44
N ALA A 158 4.07 6.92 7.24
CA ALA A 158 3.20 7.37 8.33
C ALA A 158 1.77 7.70 7.85
N LEU A 159 1.62 8.29 6.65
CA LEU A 159 0.30 8.57 6.06
C LEU A 159 -0.53 7.32 5.75
N GLU A 160 0.09 6.16 5.66
CA GLU A 160 -0.57 4.88 5.39
C GLU A 160 -0.73 4.03 6.65
N MET A 161 0.22 4.14 7.60
CA MET A 161 0.26 3.31 8.80
C MET A 161 -0.37 3.95 10.03
N ASP A 162 -0.33 5.28 10.14
CA ASP A 162 -0.93 5.99 11.28
C ASP A 162 -2.44 6.11 11.06
N ILE A 163 -3.21 5.31 11.79
CA ILE A 163 -4.67 5.27 11.73
C ILE A 163 -5.29 5.82 13.01
N PRO A 164 -6.51 6.38 12.94
CA PRO A 164 -7.23 6.78 14.14
C PRO A 164 -7.58 5.56 15.01
N CYS A 165 -7.56 5.75 16.32
CA CYS A 165 -8.10 4.80 17.29
C CYS A 165 -8.95 5.58 18.30
N LEU A 166 -10.27 5.58 18.12
CA LEU A 166 -11.22 6.23 19.01
C LEU A 166 -11.88 5.16 19.87
N ILE A 167 -11.97 5.39 21.18
CA ILE A 167 -12.50 4.43 22.13
C ILE A 167 -13.58 5.10 22.95
N ASP A 168 -14.76 4.48 23.06
CA ASP A 168 -15.88 4.95 23.84
C ASP A 168 -16.64 3.77 24.50
N VAL A 169 -17.51 4.07 25.46
CA VAL A 169 -18.35 3.09 26.16
C VAL A 169 -19.79 3.56 26.16
N ALA A 170 -20.68 2.77 25.56
CA ALA A 170 -22.11 3.07 25.51
C ALA A 170 -22.82 2.90 26.87
#